data_b55c98431c4c5b2c016a9f6607387a7a
#
_entry.id   b55c98431c4c5b2c016a9f6607387a7a
#
_cell.length_a   1.000
_cell.length_b   1.000
_cell.length_c   1.000
_cell.angle_alpha   90.00
_cell.angle_beta   90.00
_cell.angle_gamma   90.00
#
_symmetry.space_group_name_H-M   'P 1'
#
loop_
_entity.id
_entity.type
_entity.pdbx_description
1 polymer ?
#
loop_
_entity_poly.entity_id
_entity_poly.type
_entity_poly.pdbx_seq_one_letter_code
_entity_poly.pdbx_strand_id
1 'polypeptide(L)'
;MKIYTNKINESWIIDRVIEEWKSNNDEITSKSIEDADIVWIISNWTWKKIRIKYLKEKKVVASIYHIDFDNFNKKDEKNFYKMDQYVDLYHVISLKTKEQLERLTDKEIISIPFWINQENLFHVNKKSTLRKKYGFSESDYIIGSFLRDTEGSDLVSPKLIKGPDIFIDLV
;
A
#
# COMPACT_ATOMS: atom_id res chain seq x y z
N MET A 1 -18.45 -15.07 -7.71
CA MET A 1 -18.03 -13.73 -7.28
C MET A 1 -16.73 -13.39 -8.00
N LYS A 2 -16.67 -12.26 -8.69
CA LYS A 2 -15.50 -11.76 -9.42
C LYS A 2 -15.09 -10.38 -8.92
N ILE A 3 -13.79 -10.15 -8.77
CA ILE A 3 -13.22 -8.91 -8.24
C ILE A 3 -12.38 -8.23 -9.32
N TYR A 4 -12.67 -6.99 -9.59
CA TYR A 4 -11.88 -6.13 -10.47
C TYR A 4 -10.98 -5.21 -9.63
N THR A 5 -9.70 -5.15 -9.97
CA THR A 5 -8.74 -4.18 -9.43
C THR A 5 -8.31 -3.22 -10.53
N ASN A 6 -8.34 -1.92 -10.27
CA ASN A 6 -7.88 -0.95 -11.25
C ASN A 6 -6.34 -0.95 -11.35
N LYS A 7 -5.83 -0.86 -12.59
CA LYS A 7 -4.38 -0.72 -12.83
C LYS A 7 -3.92 0.68 -12.46
N ILE A 8 -2.75 0.77 -11.85
CA ILE A 8 -2.15 2.05 -11.42
C ILE A 8 -0.99 2.43 -12.32
N ASN A 9 -0.16 1.47 -12.74
CA ASN A 9 1.02 1.63 -13.59
C ASN A 9 2.06 2.59 -12.98
N GLU A 10 2.31 2.44 -11.69
CA GLU A 10 3.29 3.26 -10.96
C GLU A 10 4.67 2.58 -10.86
N SER A 11 4.77 1.31 -11.33
CA SER A 11 5.98 0.47 -11.19
C SER A 11 6.50 0.41 -9.75
N TRP A 12 5.56 0.39 -8.78
CA TRP A 12 5.81 0.49 -7.35
C TRP A 12 5.09 -0.64 -6.60
N ILE A 13 5.13 -0.58 -5.27
CA ILE A 13 4.58 -1.61 -4.37
C ILE A 13 3.14 -2.02 -4.71
N ILE A 14 2.32 -1.08 -5.14
CA ILE A 14 0.90 -1.37 -5.43
C ILE A 14 0.74 -2.22 -6.67
N ASP A 15 1.51 -1.97 -7.73
CA ASP A 15 1.47 -2.83 -8.92
C ASP A 15 1.92 -4.25 -8.58
N ARG A 16 2.98 -4.41 -7.75
CA ARG A 16 3.40 -5.70 -7.22
C ARG A 16 2.29 -6.40 -6.43
N VAL A 17 1.64 -5.67 -5.52
CA VAL A 17 0.53 -6.21 -4.72
C VAL A 17 -0.61 -6.69 -5.61
N ILE A 18 -0.96 -5.93 -6.65
CA ILE A 18 -1.99 -6.33 -7.61
C ILE A 18 -1.60 -7.60 -8.37
N GLU A 19 -0.36 -7.67 -8.85
CA GLU A 19 0.13 -8.81 -9.64
C GLU A 19 0.18 -10.08 -8.78
N GLU A 20 0.73 -9.99 -7.58
CA GLU A 20 0.77 -11.10 -6.63
C GLU A 20 -0.63 -11.56 -6.22
N TRP A 21 -1.55 -10.61 -5.97
CA TRP A 21 -2.93 -10.96 -5.65
C TRP A 21 -3.59 -11.71 -6.82
N LYS A 22 -3.45 -11.22 -8.04
CA LYS A 22 -4.02 -11.83 -9.24
C LYS A 22 -3.45 -13.23 -9.50
N SER A 23 -2.15 -13.41 -9.35
CA SER A 23 -1.51 -14.71 -9.56
C SER A 23 -1.99 -15.79 -8.58
N ASN A 24 -2.42 -15.39 -7.38
CA ASN A 24 -2.94 -16.30 -6.36
C ASN A 24 -4.47 -16.38 -6.31
N ASN A 25 -5.20 -15.59 -7.11
CA ASN A 25 -6.65 -15.48 -7.08
C ASN A 25 -7.25 -15.36 -8.50
N ASP A 26 -6.64 -16.04 -9.49
CA ASP A 26 -7.05 -15.94 -10.90
C ASP A 26 -8.52 -16.33 -11.09
N GLU A 27 -8.98 -17.34 -10.38
CA GLU A 27 -10.37 -17.84 -10.44
C GLU A 27 -11.43 -16.81 -10.05
N ILE A 28 -11.08 -15.84 -9.15
CA ILE A 28 -11.98 -14.78 -8.71
C ILE A 28 -11.61 -13.42 -9.30
N THR A 29 -10.54 -13.34 -10.07
CA THR A 29 -10.11 -12.09 -10.73
C THR A 29 -10.97 -11.81 -11.96
N SER A 30 -11.46 -10.58 -12.09
CA SER A 30 -12.08 -10.09 -13.32
C SER A 30 -11.10 -9.25 -14.13
N LYS A 31 -11.05 -9.50 -15.44
CA LYS A 31 -10.27 -8.68 -16.39
C LYS A 31 -10.98 -7.39 -16.78
N SER A 32 -12.30 -7.37 -16.63
CA SER A 32 -13.18 -6.27 -17.01
C SER A 32 -13.99 -5.83 -15.78
N ILE A 33 -14.19 -4.53 -15.63
CA ILE A 33 -15.03 -3.97 -14.57
C ILE A 33 -16.50 -4.29 -14.79
N GLU A 34 -16.91 -4.48 -16.04
CA GLU A 34 -18.27 -4.84 -16.44
C GLU A 34 -18.68 -6.19 -15.82
N ASP A 35 -17.77 -7.15 -15.86
CA ASP A 35 -18.01 -8.55 -15.44
C ASP A 35 -17.74 -8.80 -13.96
N ALA A 36 -17.32 -7.76 -13.22
CA ALA A 36 -17.03 -7.88 -11.80
C ALA A 36 -18.29 -7.69 -10.94
N ASP A 37 -18.33 -8.39 -9.81
CA ASP A 37 -19.29 -8.16 -8.75
C ASP A 37 -18.77 -7.09 -7.78
N ILE A 38 -17.45 -7.06 -7.57
CA ILE A 38 -16.76 -6.16 -6.66
C ILE A 38 -15.71 -5.34 -7.42
N VAL A 39 -15.67 -4.05 -7.13
CA VAL A 39 -14.60 -3.13 -7.54
C VAL A 39 -13.71 -2.87 -6.34
N TRP A 40 -12.46 -3.31 -6.43
CA TRP A 40 -11.46 -3.02 -5.41
C TRP A 40 -10.59 -1.83 -5.83
N ILE A 41 -10.81 -0.68 -5.20
CA ILE A 41 -9.98 0.52 -5.32
C ILE A 41 -8.74 0.30 -4.45
N ILE A 42 -7.70 -0.28 -5.05
CA ILE A 42 -6.51 -0.67 -4.31
C ILE A 42 -5.68 0.53 -3.82
N SER A 43 -5.87 1.70 -4.41
CA SER A 43 -5.28 2.97 -3.97
C SER A 43 -6.32 4.07 -4.05
N ASN A 44 -6.66 4.66 -2.91
CA ASN A 44 -7.74 5.63 -2.78
C ASN A 44 -7.60 6.84 -3.72
N TRP A 45 -6.40 7.30 -4.05
CA TRP A 45 -6.22 8.43 -4.98
C TRP A 45 -6.58 8.12 -6.42
N THR A 46 -6.78 6.84 -6.77
CA THR A 46 -7.11 6.42 -8.13
C THR A 46 -8.61 6.27 -8.41
N TRP A 47 -9.46 6.46 -7.40
CA TRP A 47 -10.91 6.22 -7.53
C TRP A 47 -11.56 6.99 -8.68
N LYS A 48 -11.07 8.21 -8.98
CA LYS A 48 -11.58 9.05 -10.08
C LYS A 48 -11.29 8.50 -11.48
N LYS A 49 -10.37 7.53 -11.61
CA LYS A 49 -10.11 6.83 -12.87
C LYS A 49 -11.22 5.81 -13.21
N ILE A 50 -12.06 5.49 -12.23
CA ILE A 50 -13.17 4.56 -12.39
C ILE A 50 -14.43 5.35 -12.72
N ARG A 51 -15.18 4.89 -13.74
CA ARG A 51 -16.45 5.54 -14.11
C ARG A 51 -17.45 5.39 -12.98
N ILE A 52 -18.08 6.50 -12.57
CA ILE A 52 -19.02 6.58 -11.44
C ILE A 52 -20.16 5.55 -11.53
N LYS A 53 -20.63 5.23 -12.74
CA LYS A 53 -21.68 4.22 -12.92
C LYS A 53 -21.33 2.88 -12.26
N TYR A 54 -20.07 2.40 -12.41
CA TYR A 54 -19.64 1.14 -11.81
C TYR A 54 -19.51 1.22 -10.28
N LEU A 55 -19.10 2.37 -9.77
CA LEU A 55 -19.07 2.61 -8.32
C LEU A 55 -20.48 2.63 -7.68
N LYS A 56 -21.51 2.94 -8.49
CA LYS A 56 -22.90 2.91 -8.03
C LYS A 56 -23.58 1.55 -8.17
N GLU A 57 -23.16 0.76 -9.15
CA GLU A 57 -23.80 -0.50 -9.53
C GLU A 57 -23.19 -1.70 -8.83
N LYS A 58 -21.92 -1.60 -8.40
CA LYS A 58 -21.16 -2.72 -7.88
C LYS A 58 -20.79 -2.51 -6.41
N LYS A 59 -20.46 -3.57 -5.71
CA LYS A 59 -19.85 -3.48 -4.39
C LYS A 59 -18.46 -2.87 -4.50
N VAL A 60 -18.14 -1.93 -3.62
CA VAL A 60 -16.86 -1.19 -3.67
C VAL A 60 -16.08 -1.40 -2.39
N VAL A 61 -14.87 -1.93 -2.52
CA VAL A 61 -13.87 -1.99 -1.45
C VAL A 61 -12.78 -0.98 -1.75
N ALA A 62 -12.39 -0.16 -0.77
CA ALA A 62 -11.30 0.80 -0.93
C ALA A 62 -10.19 0.56 0.10
N SER A 63 -8.94 0.48 -0.38
CA SER A 63 -7.77 0.39 0.50
C SER A 63 -7.24 1.77 0.87
N ILE A 64 -7.02 1.99 2.17
CA ILE A 64 -6.36 3.17 2.73
C ILE A 64 -5.10 2.71 3.45
N TYR A 65 -3.95 3.20 3.00
CA TYR A 65 -2.65 2.78 3.55
C TYR A 65 -2.16 3.65 4.69
N HIS A 66 -2.45 4.94 4.63
CA HIS A 66 -2.16 5.91 5.70
C HIS A 66 -3.02 7.16 5.51
N ILE A 67 -3.22 7.88 6.59
CA ILE A 67 -3.84 9.21 6.59
C ILE A 67 -2.86 10.12 7.30
N ASP A 68 -2.36 11.13 6.61
CA ASP A 68 -1.47 12.14 7.17
C ASP A 68 -2.31 13.33 7.64
N PHE A 69 -2.79 13.28 8.88
CA PHE A 69 -3.63 14.35 9.43
C PHE A 69 -2.91 15.69 9.58
N ASP A 70 -1.59 15.71 9.66
CA ASP A 70 -0.83 16.95 9.76
C ASP A 70 -0.89 17.74 8.45
N ASN A 71 -1.06 17.03 7.33
CA ASN A 71 -1.20 17.62 6.00
C ASN A 71 -2.61 17.44 5.39
N PHE A 72 -3.57 16.86 6.14
CA PHE A 72 -4.93 16.59 5.66
C PHE A 72 -5.77 17.86 5.65
N ASN A 73 -5.87 18.48 4.50
CA ASN A 73 -6.56 19.76 4.32
C ASN A 73 -8.01 19.57 3.87
N LYS A 74 -8.79 20.67 3.84
CA LYS A 74 -10.21 20.67 3.42
C LYS A 74 -10.47 20.11 2.02
N LYS A 75 -9.48 20.17 1.12
CA LYS A 75 -9.60 19.61 -0.23
C LYS A 75 -9.49 18.08 -0.17
N ASP A 76 -8.60 17.56 0.68
CA ASP A 76 -8.42 16.13 0.89
C ASP A 76 -9.65 15.53 1.57
N GLU A 77 -10.15 16.20 2.60
CA GLU A 77 -11.39 15.83 3.28
C GLU A 77 -12.59 15.79 2.31
N LYS A 78 -12.78 16.85 1.52
CA LYS A 78 -13.83 16.89 0.50
C LYS A 78 -13.66 15.79 -0.56
N ASN A 79 -12.42 15.47 -0.93
CA ASN A 79 -12.15 14.39 -1.88
C ASN A 79 -12.43 13.01 -1.27
N PHE A 80 -12.10 12.82 0.01
CA PHE A 80 -12.42 11.63 0.76
C PHE A 80 -13.93 11.39 0.80
N TYR A 81 -14.73 12.36 1.26
CA TYR A 81 -16.17 12.22 1.33
C TYR A 81 -16.86 12.02 -0.03
N LYS A 82 -16.29 12.54 -1.10
CA LYS A 82 -16.77 12.22 -2.45
C LYS A 82 -16.56 10.77 -2.84
N MET A 83 -15.47 10.15 -2.43
CA MET A 83 -15.21 8.73 -2.65
C MET A 83 -16.07 7.89 -1.71
N ASP A 84 -16.16 8.28 -0.44
CA ASP A 84 -16.86 7.57 0.62
C ASP A 84 -18.32 7.26 0.27
N GLN A 85 -19.00 8.13 -0.49
CA GLN A 85 -20.36 7.88 -0.96
C GLN A 85 -20.55 6.57 -1.72
N TYR A 86 -19.48 6.05 -2.31
CA TYR A 86 -19.51 4.86 -3.18
C TYR A 86 -18.89 3.63 -2.52
N VAL A 87 -18.12 3.79 -1.45
CA VAL A 87 -17.44 2.68 -0.78
C VAL A 87 -18.40 1.93 0.12
N ASP A 88 -18.40 0.62 0.04
CA ASP A 88 -19.17 -0.25 0.95
C ASP A 88 -18.32 -0.74 2.11
N LEU A 89 -17.02 -0.95 1.90
CA LEU A 89 -16.08 -1.52 2.86
C LEU A 89 -14.70 -0.91 2.69
N TYR A 90 -14.06 -0.57 3.78
CA TYR A 90 -12.67 -0.15 3.78
C TYR A 90 -11.72 -1.27 4.19
N HIS A 91 -10.59 -1.34 3.52
CA HIS A 91 -9.45 -2.14 3.90
C HIS A 91 -8.30 -1.23 4.34
N VAL A 92 -7.67 -1.56 5.47
CA VAL A 92 -6.48 -0.87 5.99
C VAL A 92 -5.40 -1.87 6.37
N ILE A 93 -4.15 -1.44 6.35
CA ILE A 93 -2.99 -2.31 6.62
C ILE A 93 -2.46 -2.22 8.05
N SER A 94 -2.99 -1.31 8.86
CA SER A 94 -2.57 -1.12 10.25
C SER A 94 -3.70 -0.64 11.14
N LEU A 95 -3.60 -0.94 12.42
CA LEU A 95 -4.55 -0.47 13.43
C LEU A 95 -4.54 1.06 13.54
N LYS A 96 -3.37 1.69 13.43
CA LYS A 96 -3.26 3.16 13.41
C LYS A 96 -4.09 3.77 12.29
N THR A 97 -4.01 3.21 11.09
CA THR A 97 -4.81 3.70 9.95
C THR A 97 -6.30 3.43 10.17
N LYS A 98 -6.66 2.31 10.82
CA LYS A 98 -8.05 2.02 11.20
C LYS A 98 -8.59 3.10 12.12
N GLU A 99 -7.93 3.38 13.23
CA GLU A 99 -8.32 4.41 14.20
C GLU A 99 -8.42 5.82 13.55
N GLN A 100 -7.53 6.11 12.60
CA GLN A 100 -7.59 7.36 11.86
C GLN A 100 -8.82 7.42 10.94
N LEU A 101 -9.13 6.33 10.25
CA LEU A 101 -10.22 6.27 9.30
C LEU A 101 -11.60 6.27 10.00
N GLU A 102 -11.72 5.67 11.18
CA GLU A 102 -12.91 5.70 12.04
C GLU A 102 -13.36 7.13 12.43
N ARG A 103 -12.45 8.12 12.32
CA ARG A 103 -12.79 9.54 12.53
C ARG A 103 -13.44 10.19 11.31
N LEU A 104 -13.39 9.54 10.16
CA LEU A 104 -13.84 10.09 8.88
C LEU A 104 -15.07 9.38 8.32
N THR A 105 -15.38 8.16 8.78
CA THR A 105 -16.49 7.37 8.25
C THR A 105 -17.01 6.38 9.28
N ASP A 106 -18.31 6.11 9.22
CA ASP A 106 -18.98 5.07 10.04
C ASP A 106 -19.05 3.71 9.31
N LYS A 107 -18.43 3.60 8.14
CA LYS A 107 -18.45 2.36 7.35
C LYS A 107 -17.57 1.28 7.97
N GLU A 108 -17.87 0.04 7.65
CA GLU A 108 -17.09 -1.10 8.08
C GLU A 108 -15.63 -0.99 7.60
N ILE A 109 -14.68 -1.24 8.50
CA ILE A 109 -13.24 -1.18 8.24
C ILE A 109 -12.60 -2.49 8.68
N ILE A 110 -12.04 -3.23 7.72
CA ILE A 110 -11.24 -4.41 7.99
C ILE A 110 -9.75 -4.08 8.00
N SER A 111 -9.02 -4.65 8.96
CA SER A 111 -7.56 -4.49 9.04
C SER A 111 -6.89 -5.79 8.63
N ILE A 112 -6.24 -5.78 7.49
CA ILE A 112 -5.44 -6.90 6.97
C ILE A 112 -4.09 -6.34 6.55
N PRO A 113 -2.98 -6.77 7.16
CA PRO A 113 -1.66 -6.27 6.80
C PRO A 113 -1.26 -6.71 5.39
N PHE A 114 -0.26 -6.06 4.81
CA PHE A 114 0.34 -6.53 3.59
C PHE A 114 0.91 -7.94 3.74
N TRP A 115 0.73 -8.75 2.71
CA TRP A 115 1.41 -10.02 2.62
C TRP A 115 2.87 -9.85 2.16
N ILE A 116 3.67 -10.85 2.44
CA ILE A 116 5.06 -10.94 2.00
C ILE A 116 5.16 -12.05 0.97
N ASN A 117 5.74 -11.75 -0.18
CA ASN A 117 6.10 -12.76 -1.15
C ASN A 117 7.31 -13.55 -0.65
N GLN A 118 7.07 -14.77 -0.18
CA GLN A 118 8.12 -15.63 0.42
C GLN A 118 9.11 -16.18 -0.61
N GLU A 119 8.79 -16.15 -1.89
CA GLU A 119 9.72 -16.54 -2.95
C GLU A 119 10.83 -15.48 -3.13
N ASN A 120 10.50 -14.21 -2.93
CA ASN A 120 11.43 -13.09 -3.04
C ASN A 120 12.01 -12.63 -1.69
N LEU A 121 11.28 -12.83 -0.60
CA LEU A 121 11.66 -12.45 0.76
C LEU A 121 11.67 -13.67 1.65
N PHE A 122 12.80 -14.34 1.74
CA PHE A 122 12.94 -15.58 2.48
C PHE A 122 14.01 -15.48 3.56
N HIS A 123 13.84 -16.30 4.60
CA HIS A 123 14.82 -16.39 5.66
C HIS A 123 16.09 -17.13 5.18
N VAL A 124 17.24 -16.50 5.36
CA VAL A 124 18.52 -17.10 4.98
C VAL A 124 19.16 -17.82 6.15
N ASN A 125 19.30 -19.14 6.03
CA ASN A 125 19.90 -19.98 7.07
C ASN A 125 21.43 -19.89 7.14
N LYS A 126 22.09 -19.47 6.03
CA LYS A 126 23.56 -19.41 5.93
C LYS A 126 24.06 -17.96 6.06
N LYS A 127 23.85 -17.36 7.23
CA LYS A 127 24.26 -15.95 7.49
C LYS A 127 25.76 -15.72 7.29
N SER A 128 26.61 -16.65 7.74
CA SER A 128 28.07 -16.58 7.61
C SER A 128 28.55 -16.46 6.16
N THR A 129 27.94 -17.20 5.24
CA THR A 129 28.28 -17.13 3.82
C THR A 129 27.96 -15.77 3.23
N LEU A 130 26.83 -15.17 3.60
CA LEU A 130 26.46 -13.83 3.15
C LEU A 130 27.35 -12.75 3.76
N ARG A 131 27.62 -12.84 5.08
CA ARG A 131 28.55 -11.91 5.73
C ARG A 131 29.89 -11.88 5.01
N LYS A 132 30.49 -13.04 4.78
CA LYS A 132 31.74 -13.17 4.04
C LYS A 132 31.65 -12.58 2.62
N LYS A 133 30.57 -12.86 1.89
CA LYS A 133 30.30 -12.34 0.55
C LYS A 133 30.31 -10.80 0.50
N TYR A 134 29.76 -10.17 1.53
CA TYR A 134 29.64 -8.71 1.63
C TYR A 134 30.72 -8.05 2.49
N GLY A 135 31.74 -8.79 2.89
CA GLY A 135 32.90 -8.25 3.63
C GLY A 135 32.67 -8.00 5.12
N PHE A 136 31.61 -8.58 5.70
CA PHE A 136 31.33 -8.46 7.13
C PHE A 136 31.94 -9.62 7.92
N SER A 137 32.43 -9.35 9.12
CA SER A 137 32.86 -10.36 10.07
C SER A 137 31.68 -10.99 10.80
N GLU A 138 31.90 -12.13 11.48
CA GLU A 138 30.85 -12.76 12.29
C GLU A 138 30.47 -11.92 13.53
N SER A 139 31.38 -11.10 14.01
CA SER A 139 31.19 -10.22 15.17
C SER A 139 30.57 -8.88 14.85
N ASP A 140 30.46 -8.50 13.55
CA ASP A 140 29.91 -7.21 13.17
C ASP A 140 28.43 -7.12 13.54
N TYR A 141 28.05 -6.01 14.15
CA TYR A 141 26.64 -5.66 14.33
C TYR A 141 26.22 -4.78 13.14
N ILE A 142 25.32 -5.31 12.31
CA ILE A 142 24.93 -4.65 11.06
C ILE A 142 23.58 -3.96 11.28
N ILE A 143 23.55 -2.65 11.13
CA ILE A 143 22.33 -1.84 11.11
C ILE A 143 22.12 -1.40 9.66
N GLY A 144 20.91 -1.64 9.13
CA GLY A 144 20.57 -1.28 7.76
C GLY A 144 19.25 -0.50 7.69
N SER A 145 19.23 0.53 6.84
CA SER A 145 18.00 1.21 6.43
C SER A 145 17.71 0.87 4.97
N PHE A 146 16.47 0.42 4.69
CA PHE A 146 16.00 0.05 3.35
C PHE A 146 14.84 0.96 2.90
N LEU A 147 14.69 2.11 3.55
CA LEU A 147 13.70 3.10 3.20
C LEU A 147 14.21 3.94 2.02
N ARG A 148 13.26 4.47 1.25
CA ARG A 148 13.60 5.51 0.28
C ARG A 148 13.92 6.78 1.07
N ASP A 149 15.17 7.19 1.07
CA ASP A 149 15.72 8.28 1.86
C ASP A 149 15.76 9.62 1.11
N THR A 150 15.51 9.61 -0.21
CA THR A 150 15.50 10.82 -1.03
C THR A 150 14.15 11.14 -1.64
N GLU A 151 13.90 12.42 -1.91
CA GLU A 151 12.71 12.90 -2.62
C GLU A 151 12.86 12.73 -4.14
N GLY A 152 11.73 12.52 -4.81
CA GLY A 152 11.72 12.44 -6.27
C GLY A 152 12.70 11.41 -6.84
N SER A 153 13.40 11.79 -7.90
CA SER A 153 14.44 11.00 -8.59
C SER A 153 15.81 11.68 -8.58
N ASP A 154 15.99 12.73 -7.81
CA ASP A 154 17.23 13.50 -7.77
C ASP A 154 18.36 12.82 -6.97
N LEU A 155 18.03 11.85 -6.11
CA LEU A 155 18.95 11.11 -5.24
C LEU A 155 19.81 12.00 -4.31
N VAL A 156 19.40 13.24 -4.08
CA VAL A 156 20.13 14.24 -3.30
C VAL A 156 19.29 14.81 -2.17
N SER A 157 18.07 15.26 -2.46
CA SER A 157 17.19 15.90 -1.48
C SER A 157 16.67 14.88 -0.47
N PRO A 158 16.97 15.01 0.85
CA PRO A 158 16.57 14.01 1.83
C PRO A 158 15.06 13.99 2.05
N LYS A 159 14.49 12.79 2.07
CA LYS A 159 13.07 12.59 2.40
C LYS A 159 12.88 12.52 3.92
N LEU A 160 12.89 13.66 4.58
CA LEU A 160 12.91 13.77 6.04
C LEU A 160 11.76 13.03 6.76
N ILE A 161 10.59 12.90 6.11
CA ILE A 161 9.47 12.11 6.66
C ILE A 161 9.82 10.61 6.84
N LYS A 162 10.92 10.13 6.24
CA LYS A 162 11.44 8.77 6.40
C LYS A 162 12.58 8.69 7.43
N GLY A 163 12.99 9.82 7.98
CA GLY A 163 14.01 9.92 9.02
C GLY A 163 15.41 9.49 8.62
N PRO A 164 15.91 9.76 7.39
CA PRO A 164 17.28 9.42 7.03
C PRO A 164 18.31 10.17 7.89
N ASP A 165 18.02 11.40 8.27
CA ASP A 165 18.76 12.22 9.21
C ASP A 165 18.84 11.57 10.60
N ILE A 166 17.69 11.16 11.14
CA ILE A 166 17.62 10.47 12.43
C ILE A 166 18.40 9.15 12.39
N PHE A 167 18.31 8.40 11.30
CA PHE A 167 19.06 7.15 11.15
C PHE A 167 20.57 7.39 11.16
N ILE A 168 21.06 8.42 10.44
CA ILE A 168 22.49 8.79 10.41
C ILE A 168 22.98 9.23 11.78
N ASP A 169 22.18 9.98 12.52
CA ASP A 169 22.55 10.47 13.87
C ASP A 169 22.59 9.35 14.93
N LEU A 170 21.95 8.20 14.65
CA LEU A 170 21.89 7.06 15.58
C LEU A 170 23.01 6.04 15.38
N VAL A 171 23.76 6.07 14.28
CA VAL A 171 24.81 5.10 13.92
C VAL A 171 26.17 5.74 13.84
#